data_17d4e845c918792fcd09a57eb45a36e8
#
_entry.id   17d4e845c918792fcd09a57eb45a36e8
#
_cell.length_a   1.000
_cell.length_b   1.000
_cell.length_c   1.000
_cell.angle_alpha   90.00
_cell.angle_beta   90.00
_cell.angle_gamma   90.00
#
_symmetry.space_group_name_H-M   'P 1'
#
loop_
_entity.id
_entity.type
_entity.pdbx_description
1 polymer ?
#
loop_
_entity_poly.entity_id
_entity_poly.type
_entity_poly.pdbx_seq_one_letter_code
_entity_poly.pdbx_strand_id
1 'polypeptide(L)'
;MKKRLILAALAAFLLTSAASAQELPKTHVKVVGYLSNVPAYTQFEKPFWTQTVPKLSNGRVTADIKSFDEMGLKGPEILRLMSQGVIEFGTATLSYFASDNPINEAVDLAGTAPDAKTERMITDAFEPVYAKRLSKDNIKLLGIATNAAQVVFCNTDIKGLADLKGKKVRTSSRTQADFVEALGGSSVNMAFAEVVPALQTKVLDCAITGSLSGFTAKWYEVSTNLLQLPINWNPIIYAVNLKAWEKLDPKVQTFIQTNLKTMINSIWDDAARQTQEGYDCNTGAVACKAGVKGKMKLVVPGAGDQELLKKLTSTAVVPKWAARCSADCVQSFNETIGKKLDIVAHK
;
A
#
# COMPACT_ATOMS: atom_id res chain seq x y z
N MET A 1 -67.39 -59.14 20.84
CA MET A 1 -66.47 -58.28 21.65
C MET A 1 -65.47 -57.63 20.70
N LYS A 2 -65.69 -56.38 20.30
CA LYS A 2 -64.88 -55.69 19.27
C LYS A 2 -63.97 -54.71 19.97
N LYS A 3 -62.63 -54.93 19.91
CA LYS A 3 -61.65 -53.97 20.35
C LYS A 3 -61.38 -52.94 19.25
N ARG A 4 -61.67 -51.65 19.50
CA ARG A 4 -61.32 -50.55 18.63
C ARG A 4 -59.94 -50.05 18.99
N LEU A 5 -58.99 -50.16 18.05
CA LEU A 5 -57.68 -49.46 18.13
C LEU A 5 -57.88 -47.99 17.73
N ILE A 6 -57.45 -47.07 18.61
CA ILE A 6 -57.36 -45.63 18.32
C ILE A 6 -55.89 -45.40 17.92
N LEU A 7 -55.64 -45.07 16.63
CA LEU A 7 -54.37 -44.53 16.16
C LEU A 7 -54.33 -43.05 16.47
N ALA A 8 -53.48 -42.65 17.36
CA ALA A 8 -53.13 -41.24 17.59
C ALA A 8 -52.01 -40.83 16.61
N ALA A 9 -52.33 -40.03 15.62
CA ALA A 9 -51.34 -39.44 14.71
C ALA A 9 -50.68 -38.25 15.42
N LEU A 10 -49.40 -38.39 15.82
CA LEU A 10 -48.55 -37.31 16.26
C LEU A 10 -48.02 -36.58 15.01
N ALA A 11 -48.65 -35.45 14.67
CA ALA A 11 -48.13 -34.53 13.69
C ALA A 11 -46.97 -33.72 14.37
N ALA A 12 -45.75 -34.17 14.14
CA ALA A 12 -44.54 -33.38 14.53
C ALA A 12 -44.43 -32.18 13.60
N PHE A 13 -44.80 -31.01 14.07
CA PHE A 13 -44.50 -29.72 13.43
C PHE A 13 -43.01 -29.49 13.54
N LEU A 14 -42.24 -29.85 12.52
CA LEU A 14 -40.86 -29.38 12.32
C LEU A 14 -40.92 -27.87 12.00
N LEU A 15 -40.86 -27.05 13.01
CA LEU A 15 -40.54 -25.64 12.90
C LEU A 15 -39.05 -25.57 12.45
N THR A 16 -38.86 -25.62 11.14
CA THR A 16 -37.60 -25.16 10.54
C THR A 16 -37.52 -23.67 10.81
N SER A 17 -36.82 -23.29 11.87
CA SER A 17 -36.33 -21.93 12.04
C SER A 17 -35.40 -21.63 10.87
N ALA A 18 -35.95 -21.16 9.76
CA ALA A 18 -35.14 -20.48 8.77
C ALA A 18 -34.52 -19.29 9.51
N ALA A 19 -33.26 -19.43 9.89
CA ALA A 19 -32.47 -18.30 10.33
C ALA A 19 -32.52 -17.29 9.17
N SER A 20 -33.46 -16.35 9.24
CA SER A 20 -33.53 -15.22 8.34
C SER A 20 -32.17 -14.57 8.43
N ALA A 21 -31.32 -14.77 7.44
CA ALA A 21 -30.11 -14.00 7.29
C ALA A 21 -30.57 -12.54 7.25
N GLN A 22 -30.48 -11.87 8.40
CA GLN A 22 -31.02 -10.53 8.57
C GLN A 22 -30.31 -9.63 7.57
N GLU A 23 -31.05 -9.13 6.59
CA GLU A 23 -30.55 -8.29 5.51
C GLU A 23 -29.72 -7.13 6.06
N LEU A 24 -28.63 -6.77 5.35
CA LEU A 24 -27.87 -5.57 5.65
C LEU A 24 -28.77 -4.34 5.51
N PRO A 25 -28.68 -3.36 6.41
CA PRO A 25 -29.39 -2.10 6.22
C PRO A 25 -28.86 -1.36 4.99
N LYS A 26 -29.72 -0.59 4.31
CA LYS A 26 -29.29 0.26 3.19
C LYS A 26 -28.27 1.28 3.68
N THR A 27 -27.09 1.26 3.10
CA THR A 27 -25.97 2.11 3.49
C THR A 27 -25.27 2.64 2.27
N HIS A 28 -24.97 3.93 2.26
CA HIS A 28 -24.15 4.56 1.23
C HIS A 28 -22.94 5.22 1.90
N VAL A 29 -21.74 4.98 1.37
CA VAL A 29 -20.49 5.53 1.92
C VAL A 29 -19.74 6.35 0.87
N LYS A 30 -18.94 7.32 1.33
CA LYS A 30 -18.07 8.14 0.48
C LYS A 30 -16.62 7.73 0.70
N VAL A 31 -15.92 7.46 -0.39
CA VAL A 31 -14.55 6.95 -0.38
C VAL A 31 -13.63 7.88 -1.18
N VAL A 32 -12.58 8.33 -0.54
CA VAL A 32 -11.45 8.97 -1.22
C VAL A 32 -10.41 7.90 -1.48
N GLY A 33 -10.36 7.43 -2.72
CA GLY A 33 -9.50 6.34 -3.15
C GLY A 33 -8.07 6.79 -3.41
N TYR A 34 -7.21 5.80 -3.70
CA TYR A 34 -5.80 6.00 -3.99
C TYR A 34 -5.56 6.71 -5.34
N LEU A 35 -4.32 6.82 -5.79
CA LEU A 35 -3.92 7.45 -7.06
C LEU A 35 -4.61 6.81 -8.27
N SER A 36 -5.22 7.64 -9.13
CA SER A 36 -6.11 7.24 -10.22
C SER A 36 -5.50 6.31 -11.25
N ASN A 37 -4.19 6.35 -11.44
CA ASN A 37 -3.46 5.64 -12.50
C ASN A 37 -2.58 4.49 -11.99
N VAL A 38 -2.68 4.11 -10.72
CA VAL A 38 -1.90 2.98 -10.17
C VAL A 38 -2.75 1.71 -10.02
N PRO A 39 -2.13 0.52 -10.14
CA PRO A 39 -2.84 -0.76 -10.09
C PRO A 39 -3.67 -0.97 -8.82
N ALA A 40 -3.19 -0.55 -7.65
CA ALA A 40 -3.93 -0.67 -6.39
C ALA A 40 -5.33 -0.03 -6.46
N TYR A 41 -5.46 1.10 -7.15
CA TYR A 41 -6.75 1.76 -7.38
C TYR A 41 -7.52 1.14 -8.53
N THR A 42 -6.88 1.04 -9.71
CA THR A 42 -7.59 0.68 -10.95
C THR A 42 -8.02 -0.78 -11.01
N GLN A 43 -7.21 -1.68 -10.46
CA GLN A 43 -7.46 -3.13 -10.52
C GLN A 43 -8.18 -3.68 -9.26
N PHE A 44 -8.06 -2.99 -8.11
CA PHE A 44 -8.58 -3.51 -6.85
C PHE A 44 -9.58 -2.56 -6.18
N GLU A 45 -9.17 -1.37 -5.77
CA GLU A 45 -9.98 -0.51 -4.91
C GLU A 45 -11.25 -0.01 -5.58
N LYS A 46 -11.13 0.56 -6.80
CA LYS A 46 -12.28 1.06 -7.55
C LYS A 46 -13.28 -0.07 -7.88
N PRO A 47 -12.88 -1.22 -8.45
CA PRO A 47 -13.77 -2.36 -8.64
C PRO A 47 -14.38 -2.91 -7.36
N PHE A 48 -13.64 -2.89 -6.24
CA PHE A 48 -14.15 -3.31 -4.95
C PHE A 48 -15.38 -2.49 -4.54
N TRP A 49 -15.24 -1.18 -4.52
CA TRP A 49 -16.32 -0.30 -4.07
C TRP A 49 -17.48 -0.18 -5.07
N THR A 50 -17.19 -0.20 -6.39
CA THR A 50 -18.22 0.02 -7.43
C THR A 50 -18.92 -1.25 -7.91
N GLN A 51 -18.31 -2.42 -7.73
CA GLN A 51 -18.84 -3.69 -8.25
C GLN A 51 -18.96 -4.75 -7.16
N THR A 52 -17.87 -5.02 -6.41
CA THR A 52 -17.83 -6.14 -5.45
C THR A 52 -18.76 -5.88 -4.26
N VAL A 53 -18.66 -4.72 -3.63
CA VAL A 53 -19.48 -4.33 -2.47
C VAL A 53 -20.98 -4.33 -2.81
N PRO A 54 -21.45 -3.68 -3.88
CA PRO A 54 -22.85 -3.75 -4.27
C PRO A 54 -23.32 -5.17 -4.58
N LYS A 55 -22.52 -5.95 -5.31
CA LYS A 55 -22.87 -7.34 -5.68
C LYS A 55 -23.02 -8.23 -4.44
N LEU A 56 -22.06 -8.21 -3.53
CA LEU A 56 -22.07 -9.07 -2.33
C LEU A 56 -23.13 -8.65 -1.30
N SER A 57 -23.55 -7.39 -1.31
CA SER A 57 -24.61 -6.87 -0.43
C SER A 57 -26.00 -6.86 -1.07
N ASN A 58 -26.19 -7.45 -2.26
CA ASN A 58 -27.44 -7.34 -3.04
C ASN A 58 -27.90 -5.88 -3.20
N GLY A 59 -26.97 -4.95 -3.44
CA GLY A 59 -27.22 -3.52 -3.59
C GLY A 59 -27.53 -2.78 -2.27
N ARG A 60 -27.42 -3.44 -1.12
CA ARG A 60 -27.72 -2.83 0.18
C ARG A 60 -26.62 -1.89 0.65
N VAL A 61 -25.36 -2.19 0.33
CA VAL A 61 -24.21 -1.30 0.58
C VAL A 61 -23.69 -0.80 -0.76
N THR A 62 -23.58 0.51 -0.89
CA THR A 62 -23.09 1.20 -2.09
C THR A 62 -22.06 2.25 -1.71
N ALA A 63 -21.22 2.66 -2.66
CA ALA A 63 -20.21 3.67 -2.43
C ALA A 63 -20.04 4.60 -3.62
N ASP A 64 -19.77 5.88 -3.33
CA ASP A 64 -19.15 6.80 -4.27
C ASP A 64 -17.66 6.81 -4.01
N ILE A 65 -16.85 6.46 -5.01
CA ILE A 65 -15.39 6.50 -4.92
C ILE A 65 -14.80 7.40 -5.99
N LYS A 66 -13.90 8.28 -5.56
CA LYS A 66 -13.04 9.09 -6.42
C LYS A 66 -11.63 9.11 -5.86
N SER A 67 -10.63 9.03 -6.73
CA SER A 67 -9.23 9.09 -6.32
C SER A 67 -8.87 10.48 -5.76
N PHE A 68 -7.93 10.53 -4.82
CA PHE A 68 -7.58 11.80 -4.18
C PHE A 68 -6.97 12.81 -5.18
N ASP A 69 -6.19 12.36 -6.17
CA ASP A 69 -5.60 13.21 -7.19
C ASP A 69 -6.65 13.80 -8.15
N GLU A 70 -7.69 13.04 -8.53
CA GLU A 70 -8.83 13.59 -9.31
C GLU A 70 -9.69 14.59 -8.51
N MET A 71 -9.59 14.58 -7.19
CA MET A 71 -10.20 15.57 -6.30
C MET A 71 -9.32 16.79 -6.06
N GLY A 72 -8.11 16.84 -6.64
CA GLY A 72 -7.14 17.90 -6.42
C GLY A 72 -6.45 17.84 -5.06
N LEU A 73 -6.59 16.75 -4.32
CA LEU A 73 -5.96 16.52 -3.03
C LEU A 73 -4.55 15.95 -3.20
N LYS A 74 -3.68 16.25 -2.24
CA LYS A 74 -2.35 15.63 -2.14
C LYS A 74 -2.36 14.55 -1.07
N GLY A 75 -1.59 13.46 -1.29
CA GLY A 75 -1.54 12.33 -0.36
C GLY A 75 -1.33 12.70 1.12
N PRO A 76 -0.41 13.63 1.48
CA PRO A 76 -0.20 14.05 2.86
C PRO A 76 -1.40 14.70 3.56
N GLU A 77 -2.42 15.13 2.82
CA GLU A 77 -3.61 15.77 3.39
C GLU A 77 -4.65 14.75 3.90
N ILE A 78 -4.61 13.51 3.39
CA ILE A 78 -5.67 12.51 3.57
C ILE A 78 -5.91 12.17 5.03
N LEU A 79 -4.86 11.85 5.81
CA LEU A 79 -5.04 11.51 7.24
C LEU A 79 -5.59 12.70 8.03
N ARG A 80 -5.12 13.89 7.78
CA ARG A 80 -5.59 15.09 8.48
C ARG A 80 -7.08 15.34 8.18
N LEU A 81 -7.48 15.27 6.93
CA LEU A 81 -8.88 15.44 6.53
C LEU A 81 -9.78 14.32 7.09
N MET A 82 -9.26 13.10 7.15
CA MET A 82 -9.96 11.97 7.76
C MET A 82 -10.09 12.14 9.28
N SER A 83 -9.03 12.56 9.97
CA SER A 83 -9.05 12.85 11.42
C SER A 83 -10.10 13.91 11.76
N GLN A 84 -10.25 14.92 10.92
CA GLN A 84 -11.25 16.00 11.04
C GLN A 84 -12.67 15.57 10.64
N GLY A 85 -12.86 14.40 10.03
CA GLY A 85 -14.15 13.90 9.56
C GLY A 85 -14.62 14.51 8.23
N VAL A 86 -13.73 15.20 7.50
CA VAL A 86 -14.01 15.70 6.14
C VAL A 86 -14.02 14.54 5.14
N ILE A 87 -13.12 13.57 5.33
CA ILE A 87 -13.08 12.29 4.61
C ILE A 87 -13.60 11.21 5.54
N GLU A 88 -14.61 10.44 5.07
CA GLU A 88 -15.10 9.28 5.80
C GLU A 88 -14.14 8.10 5.62
N PHE A 89 -14.11 7.48 4.43
CA PHE A 89 -13.17 6.44 4.06
C PHE A 89 -12.06 7.02 3.20
N GLY A 90 -10.82 6.63 3.45
CA GLY A 90 -9.68 7.15 2.70
C GLY A 90 -8.55 6.16 2.57
N THR A 91 -7.81 6.30 1.48
CA THR A 91 -6.67 5.46 1.11
C THR A 91 -5.48 6.34 0.75
N ALA A 92 -4.34 6.06 1.33
CA ALA A 92 -3.09 6.75 1.02
C ALA A 92 -1.87 5.91 1.41
N THR A 93 -0.70 6.30 0.94
CA THR A 93 0.57 5.72 1.33
C THR A 93 0.95 6.13 2.75
N LEU A 94 1.40 5.19 3.57
CA LEU A 94 1.82 5.46 4.95
C LEU A 94 2.93 6.50 5.05
N SER A 95 3.93 6.41 4.19
CA SER A 95 5.09 7.32 4.21
C SER A 95 4.75 8.80 3.93
N TYR A 96 3.58 9.10 3.38
CA TYR A 96 3.11 10.48 3.21
C TYR A 96 2.91 11.21 4.54
N PHE A 97 2.74 10.47 5.62
CA PHE A 97 2.48 10.98 6.97
C PHE A 97 3.71 10.94 7.88
N ALA A 98 4.88 10.73 7.29
CA ALA A 98 6.16 10.67 8.03
C ALA A 98 6.51 11.98 8.72
N SER A 99 6.17 13.14 8.12
CA SER A 99 6.34 14.46 8.73
C SER A 99 5.53 14.64 10.00
N ASP A 100 4.34 14.02 10.07
CA ASP A 100 3.47 14.09 11.24
C ASP A 100 3.99 13.16 12.34
N ASN A 101 4.45 11.97 11.95
CA ASN A 101 5.06 11.01 12.87
C ASN A 101 5.94 10.00 12.12
N PRO A 102 7.26 9.92 12.42
CA PRO A 102 8.19 8.99 11.77
C PRO A 102 7.82 7.51 11.89
N ILE A 103 6.97 7.13 12.85
CA ILE A 103 6.45 5.77 12.99
C ILE A 103 5.74 5.29 11.71
N ASN A 104 5.19 6.21 10.92
CA ASN A 104 4.49 5.89 9.67
C ASN A 104 5.43 5.35 8.58
N GLU A 105 6.73 5.41 8.76
CA GLU A 105 7.72 4.82 7.86
C GLU A 105 8.25 3.46 8.36
N ALA A 106 7.94 3.06 9.58
CA ALA A 106 8.59 1.93 10.25
C ALA A 106 8.58 0.61 9.45
N VAL A 107 7.51 0.33 8.72
CA VAL A 107 7.37 -0.89 7.89
C VAL A 107 8.02 -0.75 6.50
N ASP A 108 8.41 0.45 6.09
CA ASP A 108 8.88 0.72 4.71
C ASP A 108 10.27 1.41 4.70
N LEU A 109 11.13 1.06 5.64
CA LEU A 109 12.51 1.55 5.66
C LEU A 109 13.25 0.99 4.45
N ALA A 110 13.91 1.86 3.67
CA ALA A 110 14.59 1.44 2.45
C ALA A 110 15.61 0.32 2.71
N GLY A 111 15.44 -0.79 2.00
CA GLY A 111 16.31 -1.97 2.07
C GLY A 111 15.96 -2.99 3.15
N THR A 112 14.89 -2.82 3.94
CA THR A 112 14.51 -3.78 4.98
C THR A 112 13.80 -5.02 4.44
N ALA A 113 13.05 -4.89 3.34
CA ALA A 113 12.28 -5.99 2.76
C ALA A 113 12.73 -6.29 1.32
N PRO A 114 13.46 -7.40 1.08
CA PRO A 114 13.93 -7.77 -0.25
C PRO A 114 12.81 -8.29 -1.16
N ASP A 115 11.69 -8.71 -0.59
CA ASP A 115 10.55 -9.27 -1.32
C ASP A 115 9.21 -8.96 -0.62
N ALA A 116 8.11 -9.15 -1.36
CA ALA A 116 6.75 -8.87 -0.88
C ALA A 116 6.35 -9.71 0.33
N LYS A 117 6.89 -10.93 0.46
CA LYS A 117 6.61 -11.82 1.59
C LYS A 117 7.19 -11.25 2.88
N THR A 118 8.44 -10.77 2.81
CA THR A 118 9.10 -10.11 3.94
C THR A 118 8.38 -8.82 4.29
N GLU A 119 8.01 -8.01 3.30
CA GLU A 119 7.24 -6.77 3.52
C GLU A 119 5.91 -7.05 4.21
N ARG A 120 5.16 -8.07 3.75
CA ARG A 120 3.91 -8.46 4.39
C ARG A 120 4.12 -8.91 5.84
N MET A 121 5.14 -9.73 6.08
CA MET A 121 5.47 -10.22 7.43
C MET A 121 5.73 -9.09 8.43
N ILE A 122 6.50 -8.07 8.03
CA ILE A 122 6.81 -6.93 8.92
C ILE A 122 5.61 -6.00 9.06
N THR A 123 4.84 -5.80 8.00
CA THR A 123 3.62 -5.00 8.02
C THR A 123 2.56 -5.61 8.93
N ASP A 124 2.26 -6.90 8.79
CA ASP A 124 1.32 -7.63 9.64
C ASP A 124 1.74 -7.58 11.13
N ALA A 125 3.05 -7.67 11.41
CA ALA A 125 3.56 -7.59 12.77
C ALA A 125 3.42 -6.19 13.39
N PHE A 126 3.45 -5.14 12.58
CA PHE A 126 3.38 -3.75 13.04
C PHE A 126 1.97 -3.14 12.95
N GLU A 127 1.05 -3.77 12.21
CA GLU A 127 -0.32 -3.27 12.02
C GLU A 127 -1.03 -2.94 13.34
N PRO A 128 -0.93 -3.75 14.44
CA PRO A 128 -1.54 -3.40 15.73
C PRO A 128 -0.99 -2.10 16.34
N VAL A 129 0.30 -1.79 16.13
CA VAL A 129 0.93 -0.55 16.60
C VAL A 129 0.32 0.64 15.85
N TYR A 130 0.17 0.53 14.53
CA TYR A 130 -0.51 1.55 13.72
C TYR A 130 -1.98 1.73 14.12
N ALA A 131 -2.71 0.65 14.27
CA ALA A 131 -4.13 0.71 14.64
C ALA A 131 -4.32 1.47 15.95
N LYS A 132 -3.50 1.16 16.98
CA LYS A 132 -3.49 1.87 18.26
C LYS A 132 -3.11 3.35 18.13
N ARG A 133 -2.14 3.64 17.26
CA ARG A 133 -1.67 5.02 17.01
C ARG A 133 -2.76 5.84 16.32
N LEU A 134 -3.33 5.34 15.22
CA LEU A 134 -4.31 6.05 14.41
C LEU A 134 -5.63 6.30 15.15
N SER A 135 -6.01 5.40 16.07
CA SER A 135 -7.22 5.57 16.88
C SER A 135 -7.16 6.83 17.76
N LYS A 136 -5.97 7.25 18.19
CA LYS A 136 -5.78 8.51 18.93
C LYS A 136 -6.07 9.75 18.09
N ASP A 137 -5.97 9.62 16.76
CA ASP A 137 -6.24 10.68 15.79
C ASP A 137 -7.65 10.56 15.19
N ASN A 138 -8.57 9.86 15.86
CA ASN A 138 -9.95 9.64 15.40
C ASN A 138 -10.00 8.89 14.05
N ILE A 139 -9.06 7.98 13.80
CA ILE A 139 -8.97 7.16 12.59
C ILE A 139 -8.96 5.69 12.97
N LYS A 140 -9.82 4.89 12.33
CA LYS A 140 -9.80 3.43 12.41
C LYS A 140 -9.04 2.87 11.20
N LEU A 141 -7.98 2.12 11.47
CA LEU A 141 -7.31 1.33 10.46
C LEU A 141 -8.20 0.14 10.07
N LEU A 142 -8.41 -0.06 8.77
CA LEU A 142 -9.14 -1.20 8.22
C LEU A 142 -8.20 -2.28 7.65
N GLY A 143 -6.97 -1.91 7.34
CA GLY A 143 -5.88 -2.77 6.93
C GLY A 143 -4.83 -2.06 6.10
N ILE A 144 -3.75 -2.77 5.81
CA ILE A 144 -2.61 -2.27 5.04
C ILE A 144 -2.36 -3.21 3.87
N ALA A 145 -2.26 -2.66 2.67
CA ALA A 145 -1.80 -3.35 1.47
C ALA A 145 -0.43 -2.82 1.04
N THR A 146 0.04 -3.23 -0.13
CA THR A 146 1.30 -2.76 -0.70
C THR A 146 1.15 -2.34 -2.16
N ASN A 147 2.15 -1.67 -2.69
CA ASN A 147 2.36 -1.50 -4.13
C ASN A 147 3.29 -2.61 -4.67
N ALA A 148 3.57 -2.61 -5.98
CA ALA A 148 4.72 -3.30 -6.54
C ALA A 148 6.02 -2.72 -5.97
N ALA A 149 7.10 -3.52 -5.98
CA ALA A 149 8.41 -3.09 -5.49
C ALA A 149 8.80 -1.73 -6.06
N GLN A 150 9.21 -0.82 -5.19
CA GLN A 150 9.75 0.47 -5.55
C GLN A 150 11.18 0.28 -6.08
N VAL A 151 11.41 0.70 -7.29
CA VAL A 151 12.66 0.50 -8.02
C VAL A 151 13.14 1.80 -8.66
N VAL A 152 14.39 1.83 -9.09
CA VAL A 152 15.01 3.04 -9.65
C VAL A 152 14.80 3.09 -11.16
N PHE A 153 14.20 4.17 -11.63
CA PHE A 153 14.10 4.58 -13.04
C PHE A 153 15.09 5.71 -13.28
N CYS A 154 15.94 5.61 -14.30
CA CYS A 154 16.88 6.69 -14.67
C CYS A 154 16.78 7.07 -16.14
N ASN A 155 16.94 8.36 -16.44
CA ASN A 155 17.09 8.86 -17.82
C ASN A 155 18.57 8.93 -18.26
N THR A 156 19.47 8.42 -17.44
CA THR A 156 20.90 8.30 -17.70
C THR A 156 21.36 6.87 -17.50
N ASP A 157 22.49 6.49 -18.12
CA ASP A 157 23.04 5.15 -17.95
C ASP A 157 23.47 4.91 -16.48
N ILE A 158 23.06 3.77 -15.98
CA ILE A 158 23.48 3.20 -14.70
C ILE A 158 23.79 1.72 -14.87
N LYS A 159 24.68 1.18 -14.04
CA LYS A 159 25.03 -0.24 -13.97
C LYS A 159 24.65 -0.86 -12.61
N GLY A 160 24.34 -0.04 -11.62
CA GLY A 160 23.97 -0.45 -10.28
C GLY A 160 23.73 0.73 -9.35
N LEU A 161 23.58 0.45 -8.05
CA LEU A 161 23.27 1.46 -7.02
C LEU A 161 24.36 2.53 -6.88
N ALA A 162 25.63 2.14 -7.00
CA ALA A 162 26.76 3.06 -6.85
C ALA A 162 26.71 4.23 -7.84
N ASP A 163 26.11 4.04 -9.01
CA ASP A 163 25.99 5.06 -10.04
C ASP A 163 24.95 6.16 -9.71
N LEU A 164 24.20 6.00 -8.61
CA LEU A 164 23.32 7.06 -8.09
C LEU A 164 24.11 8.18 -7.39
N LYS A 165 25.39 7.99 -7.12
CA LYS A 165 26.28 9.05 -6.59
C LYS A 165 26.28 10.26 -7.52
N GLY A 166 26.03 11.43 -6.95
CA GLY A 166 25.97 12.70 -7.67
C GLY A 166 24.71 12.93 -8.50
N LYS A 167 23.78 11.95 -8.59
CA LYS A 167 22.53 12.09 -9.34
C LYS A 167 21.44 12.72 -8.50
N LYS A 168 20.54 13.46 -9.16
CA LYS A 168 19.31 13.99 -8.58
C LYS A 168 18.22 12.92 -8.71
N VAL A 169 17.84 12.35 -7.58
CA VAL A 169 16.88 11.24 -7.52
C VAL A 169 15.59 11.66 -6.83
N ARG A 170 14.47 11.54 -7.53
CA ARG A 170 13.17 11.74 -6.90
C ARG A 170 12.87 10.62 -5.92
N THR A 171 12.42 11.02 -4.75
CA THR A 171 11.97 10.13 -3.68
C THR A 171 10.52 10.43 -3.30
N SER A 172 9.80 9.44 -2.80
CA SER A 172 8.42 9.58 -2.30
C SER A 172 8.32 9.48 -0.78
N SER A 173 9.43 9.13 -0.11
CA SER A 173 9.49 9.02 1.35
C SER A 173 10.82 9.54 1.89
N ARG A 174 10.85 9.84 3.19
CA ARG A 174 12.06 10.30 3.84
C ARG A 174 13.11 9.18 3.93
N THR A 175 12.70 7.93 4.10
CA THR A 175 13.65 6.81 4.15
C THR A 175 14.30 6.53 2.80
N GLN A 176 13.59 6.72 1.68
CA GLN A 176 14.20 6.73 0.36
C GLN A 176 15.21 7.88 0.21
N ALA A 177 14.89 9.07 0.74
CA ALA A 177 15.82 10.20 0.73
C ALA A 177 17.07 9.88 1.54
N ASP A 178 16.93 9.34 2.75
CA ASP A 178 18.07 8.92 3.59
C ASP A 178 18.97 7.91 2.87
N PHE A 179 18.36 6.98 2.11
CA PHE A 179 19.07 6.00 1.31
C PHE A 179 19.84 6.64 0.14
N VAL A 180 19.18 7.50 -0.64
CA VAL A 180 19.81 8.21 -1.77
C VAL A 180 20.96 9.11 -1.31
N GLU A 181 20.77 9.85 -0.22
CA GLU A 181 21.79 10.69 0.38
C GLU A 181 23.00 9.88 0.88
N ALA A 182 22.74 8.69 1.44
CA ALA A 182 23.80 7.78 1.89
C ALA A 182 24.61 7.18 0.73
N LEU A 183 24.03 7.08 -0.47
CA LEU A 183 24.74 6.75 -1.71
C LEU A 183 25.56 7.92 -2.27
N GLY A 184 25.42 9.12 -1.71
CA GLY A 184 26.03 10.36 -2.23
C GLY A 184 25.24 10.99 -3.37
N GLY A 185 23.98 10.60 -3.57
CA GLY A 185 23.05 11.26 -4.45
C GLY A 185 22.35 12.46 -3.79
N SER A 186 21.60 13.21 -4.56
CA SER A 186 20.76 14.32 -4.10
C SER A 186 19.29 13.91 -4.16
N SER A 187 18.61 13.83 -3.01
CA SER A 187 17.21 13.48 -2.95
C SER A 187 16.30 14.68 -3.24
N VAL A 188 15.24 14.46 -4.01
CA VAL A 188 14.19 15.47 -4.30
C VAL A 188 12.85 14.87 -3.96
N ASN A 189 12.20 15.37 -2.90
CA ASN A 189 10.83 14.97 -2.58
C ASN A 189 9.85 15.66 -3.54
N MET A 190 9.08 14.88 -4.29
CA MET A 190 8.20 15.40 -5.34
C MET A 190 6.95 14.52 -5.46
N ALA A 191 5.79 15.13 -5.70
CA ALA A 191 4.54 14.42 -5.93
C ALA A 191 4.61 13.55 -7.20
N PHE A 192 3.88 12.42 -7.21
CA PHE A 192 3.96 11.42 -8.27
C PHE A 192 3.66 12.00 -9.66
N ALA A 193 2.64 12.84 -9.78
CA ALA A 193 2.22 13.46 -11.05
C ALA A 193 3.27 14.45 -11.64
N GLU A 194 4.18 14.96 -10.80
CA GLU A 194 5.19 15.95 -11.21
C GLU A 194 6.46 15.29 -11.78
N VAL A 195 6.61 13.96 -11.64
CA VAL A 195 7.88 13.27 -11.94
C VAL A 195 8.14 13.16 -13.44
N VAL A 196 7.13 12.86 -14.26
CA VAL A 196 7.31 12.72 -15.71
C VAL A 196 7.83 14.02 -16.33
N PRO A 197 7.23 15.19 -16.10
CA PRO A 197 7.79 16.46 -16.57
C PRO A 197 9.21 16.75 -16.07
N ALA A 198 9.51 16.41 -14.80
CA ALA A 198 10.81 16.65 -14.20
C ALA A 198 11.92 15.75 -14.80
N LEU A 199 11.63 14.48 -15.11
CA LEU A 199 12.52 13.60 -15.83
C LEU A 199 12.71 14.05 -17.28
N GLN A 200 11.62 14.45 -17.95
CA GLN A 200 11.65 14.92 -19.34
C GLN A 200 12.51 16.17 -19.51
N THR A 201 12.42 17.11 -18.58
CA THR A 201 13.20 18.37 -18.59
C THR A 201 14.57 18.22 -17.94
N LYS A 202 14.97 17.02 -17.53
CA LYS A 202 16.26 16.72 -16.87
C LYS A 202 16.49 17.50 -15.56
N VAL A 203 15.42 17.93 -14.91
CA VAL A 203 15.47 18.43 -13.53
C VAL A 203 15.84 17.28 -12.58
N LEU A 204 15.45 16.06 -12.93
CA LEU A 204 15.81 14.81 -12.27
C LEU A 204 16.61 13.92 -13.22
N ASP A 205 17.61 13.20 -12.66
CA ASP A 205 18.33 12.15 -13.36
C ASP A 205 17.65 10.80 -13.21
N CYS A 206 17.08 10.53 -12.02
CA CYS A 206 16.43 9.29 -11.66
C CYS A 206 15.21 9.56 -10.78
N ALA A 207 14.38 8.51 -10.62
CA ALA A 207 13.25 8.56 -9.71
C ALA A 207 12.92 7.15 -9.19
N ILE A 208 12.41 7.06 -7.95
CA ILE A 208 12.00 5.80 -7.32
C ILE A 208 10.47 5.73 -7.32
N THR A 209 9.93 4.61 -7.84
CA THR A 209 8.50 4.27 -7.79
C THR A 209 8.28 2.77 -7.99
N GLY A 210 7.03 2.30 -7.78
CA GLY A 210 6.64 0.94 -8.08
C GLY A 210 6.91 0.57 -9.55
N SER A 211 7.46 -0.61 -9.80
CA SER A 211 7.83 -1.04 -11.15
C SER A 211 6.64 -0.96 -12.13
N LEU A 212 5.46 -1.46 -11.73
CA LEU A 212 4.25 -1.37 -12.55
C LEU A 212 3.61 0.02 -12.50
N SER A 213 3.70 0.74 -11.38
CA SER A 213 3.20 2.12 -11.28
C SER A 213 3.94 3.07 -12.23
N GLY A 214 5.26 2.91 -12.35
CA GLY A 214 6.05 3.66 -13.33
C GLY A 214 5.63 3.35 -14.76
N PHE A 215 5.31 2.08 -15.07
CA PHE A 215 4.80 1.69 -16.37
C PHE A 215 3.42 2.33 -16.66
N THR A 216 2.45 2.19 -15.74
CA THR A 216 1.11 2.75 -15.95
C THR A 216 1.08 4.27 -16.03
N ALA A 217 2.03 4.93 -15.37
CA ALA A 217 2.24 6.38 -15.46
C ALA A 217 3.21 6.79 -16.59
N LYS A 218 3.59 5.85 -17.47
CA LYS A 218 4.40 6.08 -18.67
C LYS A 218 5.81 6.62 -18.42
N TRP A 219 6.42 6.28 -17.29
CA TRP A 219 7.79 6.70 -17.00
C TRP A 219 8.80 6.14 -17.99
N TYR A 220 8.47 5.04 -18.68
CA TYR A 220 9.28 4.48 -19.78
C TYR A 220 9.43 5.41 -20.98
N GLU A 221 8.60 6.44 -21.13
CA GLU A 221 8.73 7.44 -22.21
C GLU A 221 9.85 8.45 -21.93
N VAL A 222 10.22 8.63 -20.65
CA VAL A 222 11.18 9.64 -20.17
C VAL A 222 12.37 9.05 -19.42
N SER A 223 12.48 7.73 -19.33
CA SER A 223 13.55 6.99 -18.68
C SER A 223 14.15 5.95 -19.61
N THR A 224 15.44 5.66 -19.46
CA THR A 224 16.18 4.73 -20.33
C THR A 224 16.65 3.47 -19.62
N ASN A 225 16.80 3.52 -18.28
CA ASN A 225 17.31 2.43 -17.48
C ASN A 225 16.38 2.15 -16.27
N LEU A 226 16.18 0.86 -15.98
CA LEU A 226 15.37 0.36 -14.87
C LEU A 226 16.22 -0.61 -14.06
N LEU A 227 16.53 -0.28 -12.80
CA LEU A 227 17.27 -1.17 -11.90
C LEU A 227 16.33 -2.21 -11.29
N GLN A 228 16.62 -3.48 -11.51
CA GLN A 228 15.83 -4.63 -11.03
C GLN A 228 16.17 -4.95 -9.56
N LEU A 229 16.04 -3.97 -8.69
CA LEU A 229 16.34 -4.11 -7.26
C LEU A 229 15.25 -3.42 -6.43
N PRO A 230 14.47 -4.17 -5.64
CA PRO A 230 13.54 -3.59 -4.69
C PRO A 230 14.26 -2.71 -3.66
N ILE A 231 13.90 -1.44 -3.58
CA ILE A 231 14.39 -0.51 -2.55
C ILE A 231 13.45 -0.54 -1.34
N ASN A 232 12.14 -0.52 -1.57
CA ASN A 232 11.07 -0.62 -0.57
C ASN A 232 9.75 -0.98 -1.27
N TRP A 233 8.59 -0.92 -0.59
CA TRP A 233 7.31 -1.40 -1.12
C TRP A 233 6.18 -0.37 -1.10
N ASN A 234 6.35 0.71 -0.36
CA ASN A 234 5.42 1.82 -0.27
C ASN A 234 3.99 1.40 0.16
N PRO A 235 3.81 0.87 1.39
CA PRO A 235 2.55 0.37 1.91
C PRO A 235 1.42 1.39 1.87
N ILE A 236 0.21 0.89 1.62
CA ILE A 236 -1.02 1.67 1.45
C ILE A 236 -1.96 1.34 2.60
N ILE A 237 -2.44 2.36 3.32
CA ILE A 237 -3.49 2.16 4.32
C ILE A 237 -4.87 2.30 3.71
N TYR A 238 -5.78 1.47 4.20
CA TYR A 238 -7.22 1.63 4.08
C TYR A 238 -7.77 1.98 5.45
N ALA A 239 -8.39 3.12 5.57
CA ALA A 239 -8.81 3.64 6.87
C ALA A 239 -10.14 4.39 6.77
N VAL A 240 -10.74 4.64 7.92
CA VAL A 240 -12.00 5.37 8.03
C VAL A 240 -11.96 6.30 9.25
N ASN A 241 -12.62 7.45 9.16
CA ASN A 241 -12.85 8.29 10.33
C ASN A 241 -13.59 7.47 11.41
N LEU A 242 -13.08 7.44 12.64
CA LEU A 242 -13.60 6.58 13.70
C LEU A 242 -15.09 6.88 14.01
N LYS A 243 -15.45 8.15 14.08
CA LYS A 243 -16.85 8.55 14.35
C LYS A 243 -17.78 8.21 13.19
N ALA A 244 -17.30 8.28 11.94
CA ALA A 244 -18.07 7.83 10.78
C ALA A 244 -18.27 6.31 10.82
N TRP A 245 -17.24 5.55 11.19
CA TRP A 245 -17.32 4.11 11.38
C TRP A 245 -18.33 3.70 12.46
N GLU A 246 -18.28 4.35 13.62
CA GLU A 246 -19.17 4.06 14.76
C GLU A 246 -20.66 4.32 14.46
N LYS A 247 -20.97 5.18 13.47
CA LYS A 247 -22.35 5.42 13.02
C LYS A 247 -22.90 4.31 12.12
N LEU A 248 -22.04 3.46 11.57
CA LEU A 248 -22.48 2.35 10.73
C LEU A 248 -23.08 1.24 11.59
N ASP A 249 -24.11 0.60 11.06
CA ASP A 249 -24.65 -0.63 11.66
C ASP A 249 -23.54 -1.68 11.83
N PRO A 250 -23.44 -2.39 12.96
CA PRO A 250 -22.39 -3.39 13.21
C PRO A 250 -22.31 -4.48 12.12
N LYS A 251 -23.43 -4.83 11.45
CA LYS A 251 -23.44 -5.79 10.35
C LYS A 251 -22.75 -5.21 9.10
N VAL A 252 -22.98 -3.91 8.83
CA VAL A 252 -22.31 -3.21 7.73
C VAL A 252 -20.82 -3.08 8.03
N GLN A 253 -20.44 -2.76 9.26
CA GLN A 253 -19.04 -2.74 9.69
C GLN A 253 -18.36 -4.09 9.44
N THR A 254 -18.98 -5.18 9.90
CA THR A 254 -18.46 -6.55 9.70
C THR A 254 -18.37 -6.89 8.21
N PHE A 255 -19.40 -6.57 7.43
CA PHE A 255 -19.44 -6.80 6.00
C PHE A 255 -18.29 -6.07 5.27
N ILE A 256 -18.12 -4.77 5.53
CA ILE A 256 -17.04 -3.97 4.93
C ILE A 256 -15.68 -4.52 5.35
N GLN A 257 -15.44 -4.73 6.65
CA GLN A 257 -14.15 -5.19 7.17
C GLN A 257 -13.74 -6.54 6.58
N THR A 258 -14.67 -7.50 6.50
CA THR A 258 -14.39 -8.84 5.97
C THR A 258 -14.04 -8.79 4.49
N ASN A 259 -14.83 -8.08 3.68
CA ASN A 259 -14.63 -8.03 2.24
C ASN A 259 -13.43 -7.16 1.86
N LEU A 260 -13.18 -6.08 2.58
CA LEU A 260 -11.98 -5.25 2.39
C LEU A 260 -10.70 -6.04 2.71
N LYS A 261 -10.71 -6.85 3.77
CA LYS A 261 -9.58 -7.73 4.08
C LYS A 261 -9.30 -8.73 2.96
N THR A 262 -10.34 -9.26 2.33
CA THR A 262 -10.20 -10.13 1.15
C THR A 262 -9.54 -9.39 -0.01
N MET A 263 -9.96 -8.16 -0.31
CA MET A 263 -9.33 -7.33 -1.33
C MET A 263 -7.86 -7.04 -1.00
N ILE A 264 -7.56 -6.65 0.25
CA ILE A 264 -6.19 -6.38 0.71
C ILE A 264 -5.29 -7.61 0.54
N ASN A 265 -5.78 -8.80 0.92
CA ASN A 265 -5.06 -10.04 0.71
C ASN A 265 -4.76 -10.29 -0.78
N SER A 266 -5.74 -10.02 -1.66
CA SER A 266 -5.53 -10.16 -3.11
C SER A 266 -4.45 -9.22 -3.64
N ILE A 267 -4.32 -8.01 -3.10
CA ILE A 267 -3.24 -7.06 -3.45
C ILE A 267 -1.89 -7.63 -3.02
N TRP A 268 -1.79 -8.16 -1.79
CA TRP A 268 -0.56 -8.78 -1.29
C TRP A 268 -0.13 -10.00 -2.12
N ASP A 269 -1.09 -10.87 -2.46
CA ASP A 269 -0.84 -12.08 -3.24
C ASP A 269 -0.40 -11.74 -4.69
N ASP A 270 -0.80 -10.57 -5.20
CA ASP A 270 -0.48 -10.12 -6.55
C ASP A 270 0.79 -9.24 -6.64
N ALA A 271 1.33 -8.78 -5.52
CA ALA A 271 2.45 -7.81 -5.49
C ALA A 271 3.70 -8.28 -6.24
N ALA A 272 4.06 -9.55 -6.11
CA ALA A 272 5.22 -10.12 -6.82
C ALA A 272 4.97 -10.17 -8.34
N ARG A 273 3.77 -10.57 -8.78
CA ARG A 273 3.37 -10.58 -10.19
C ARG A 273 3.40 -9.17 -10.77
N GLN A 274 2.84 -8.19 -10.07
CA GLN A 274 2.86 -6.79 -10.51
C GLN A 274 4.30 -6.25 -10.61
N THR A 275 5.17 -6.65 -9.70
CA THR A 275 6.58 -6.26 -9.73
C THR A 275 7.26 -6.78 -11.01
N GLN A 276 7.06 -8.06 -11.33
CA GLN A 276 7.61 -8.67 -12.54
C GLN A 276 6.99 -8.08 -13.82
N GLU A 277 5.66 -7.93 -13.86
CA GLU A 277 4.96 -7.28 -14.99
C GLU A 277 5.49 -5.87 -15.24
N GLY A 278 5.79 -5.13 -14.17
CA GLY A 278 6.41 -3.81 -14.28
C GLY A 278 7.77 -3.87 -14.98
N TYR A 279 8.64 -4.81 -14.61
CA TYR A 279 9.92 -5.01 -15.31
C TYR A 279 9.71 -5.34 -16.79
N ASP A 280 8.86 -6.32 -17.06
CA ASP A 280 8.60 -6.81 -18.42
C ASP A 280 8.05 -5.71 -19.33
N CYS A 281 7.10 -4.93 -18.82
CA CYS A 281 6.42 -3.93 -19.64
C CYS A 281 7.25 -2.66 -19.86
N ASN A 282 8.03 -2.22 -18.87
CA ASN A 282 8.94 -1.08 -19.05
C ASN A 282 10.08 -1.40 -20.04
N THR A 283 10.51 -2.66 -20.12
CA THR A 283 11.63 -3.08 -20.97
C THR A 283 11.20 -3.67 -22.31
N GLY A 284 9.91 -3.88 -22.52
CA GLY A 284 9.38 -4.42 -23.78
C GLY A 284 9.52 -5.93 -23.91
N ALA A 285 9.71 -6.65 -22.81
CA ALA A 285 9.82 -8.11 -22.81
C ALA A 285 8.58 -8.77 -23.43
N VAL A 286 8.76 -9.98 -23.99
CA VAL A 286 7.68 -10.75 -24.62
C VAL A 286 6.55 -11.05 -23.63
N ALA A 287 6.89 -11.29 -22.37
CA ALA A 287 5.94 -11.58 -21.30
C ALA A 287 4.96 -10.42 -20.99
N CYS A 288 5.30 -9.17 -21.32
CA CYS A 288 4.38 -8.04 -21.19
C CYS A 288 3.18 -8.19 -22.13
N LYS A 289 1.98 -8.17 -21.57
CA LYS A 289 0.71 -8.28 -22.32
C LYS A 289 0.06 -6.94 -22.65
N ALA A 290 0.65 -5.82 -22.23
CA ALA A 290 0.14 -4.50 -22.55
C ALA A 290 0.29 -4.20 -24.04
N GLY A 291 -0.67 -3.45 -24.61
CA GLY A 291 -0.67 -3.07 -26.02
C GLY A 291 0.51 -2.15 -26.41
N VAL A 292 0.94 -1.29 -25.48
CA VAL A 292 2.13 -0.44 -25.60
C VAL A 292 3.18 -0.93 -24.63
N LYS A 293 4.44 -1.01 -25.06
CA LYS A 293 5.57 -1.48 -24.24
C LYS A 293 6.67 -0.44 -24.24
N GLY A 294 7.39 -0.35 -23.11
CA GLY A 294 8.61 0.44 -23.02
C GLY A 294 9.79 -0.18 -23.79
N LYS A 295 10.91 0.52 -23.79
CA LYS A 295 12.18 0.07 -24.40
C LYS A 295 13.36 0.31 -23.47
N MET A 296 13.09 0.34 -22.14
CA MET A 296 14.14 0.61 -21.15
C MET A 296 15.12 -0.57 -21.08
N LYS A 297 16.36 -0.25 -20.77
CA LYS A 297 17.37 -1.25 -20.45
C LYS A 297 17.14 -1.75 -19.03
N LEU A 298 16.97 -3.05 -18.84
CA LEU A 298 16.95 -3.67 -17.55
C LEU A 298 18.38 -3.75 -16.99
N VAL A 299 18.60 -3.15 -15.86
CA VAL A 299 19.87 -3.23 -15.10
C VAL A 299 19.70 -4.29 -14.04
N VAL A 300 20.33 -5.45 -14.25
CA VAL A 300 20.31 -6.54 -13.28
C VAL A 300 21.34 -6.24 -12.18
N PRO A 301 20.93 -6.23 -10.89
CA PRO A 301 21.84 -5.91 -9.81
C PRO A 301 22.90 -6.99 -9.64
N GLY A 302 24.13 -6.59 -9.39
CA GLY A 302 25.20 -7.49 -8.96
C GLY A 302 25.15 -7.80 -7.46
N ALA A 303 25.94 -8.77 -7.00
CA ALA A 303 26.03 -9.09 -5.58
C ALA A 303 26.42 -7.87 -4.73
N GLY A 304 27.30 -7.01 -5.24
CA GLY A 304 27.72 -5.77 -4.56
C GLY A 304 26.57 -4.76 -4.36
N ASP A 305 25.55 -4.73 -5.23
CA ASP A 305 24.40 -3.84 -5.05
C ASP A 305 23.53 -4.28 -3.88
N GLN A 306 23.32 -5.59 -3.71
CA GLN A 306 22.54 -6.13 -2.59
C GLN A 306 23.27 -5.91 -1.25
N GLU A 307 24.58 -6.14 -1.23
CA GLU A 307 25.41 -5.88 -0.05
C GLU A 307 25.43 -4.38 0.30
N LEU A 308 25.55 -3.51 -0.70
CA LEU A 308 25.51 -2.07 -0.51
C LEU A 308 24.16 -1.62 0.05
N LEU A 309 23.04 -2.11 -0.51
CA LEU A 309 21.70 -1.82 -0.01
C LEU A 309 21.59 -2.23 1.46
N LYS A 310 21.93 -3.47 1.81
CA LYS A 310 21.88 -3.98 3.18
C LYS A 310 22.76 -3.15 4.13
N LYS A 311 23.98 -2.82 3.70
CA LYS A 311 24.90 -1.96 4.48
C LYS A 311 24.27 -0.60 4.75
N LEU A 312 23.74 0.08 3.74
CA LEU A 312 23.16 1.41 3.89
C LEU A 312 21.88 1.40 4.72
N THR A 313 21.09 0.33 4.63
CA THR A 313 19.93 0.13 5.51
C THR A 313 20.34 0.18 6.98
N SER A 314 21.34 -0.61 7.37
CA SER A 314 21.79 -0.71 8.77
C SER A 314 22.62 0.48 9.24
N THR A 315 23.42 1.12 8.37
CA THR A 315 24.36 2.20 8.78
C THR A 315 23.82 3.61 8.55
N ALA A 316 22.76 3.77 7.76
CA ALA A 316 22.22 5.10 7.45
C ALA A 316 20.69 5.18 7.59
N VAL A 317 19.93 4.31 6.92
CA VAL A 317 18.45 4.44 6.88
C VAL A 317 17.86 4.23 8.26
N VAL A 318 18.13 3.08 8.90
CA VAL A 318 17.59 2.76 10.23
C VAL A 318 18.05 3.77 11.29
N PRO A 319 19.35 4.14 11.39
CA PRO A 319 19.80 5.14 12.36
C PRO A 319 19.17 6.52 12.15
N LYS A 320 19.10 7.02 10.90
CA LYS A 320 18.48 8.31 10.61
C LYS A 320 16.98 8.32 10.93
N TRP A 321 16.26 7.23 10.61
CA TRP A 321 14.87 7.07 10.98
C TRP A 321 14.71 7.05 12.51
N ALA A 322 15.47 6.23 13.23
CA ALA A 322 15.42 6.11 14.68
C ALA A 322 15.69 7.45 15.38
N ALA A 323 16.63 8.26 14.87
CA ALA A 323 16.93 9.59 15.40
C ALA A 323 15.71 10.54 15.32
N ARG A 324 14.82 10.36 14.35
CA ARG A 324 13.57 11.13 14.21
C ARG A 324 12.43 10.60 15.10
N CYS A 325 12.48 9.31 15.48
CA CYS A 325 11.47 8.66 16.28
C CYS A 325 11.51 9.07 17.77
N SER A 326 10.40 8.91 18.47
CA SER A 326 10.36 8.87 19.93
C SER A 326 10.97 7.56 20.45
N ALA A 327 11.30 7.49 21.74
CA ALA A 327 11.76 6.25 22.36
C ALA A 327 10.75 5.11 22.20
N ASP A 328 9.45 5.38 22.40
CA ASP A 328 8.37 4.39 22.22
C ASP A 328 8.25 3.90 20.77
N CYS A 329 8.52 4.78 19.78
CA CYS A 329 8.54 4.42 18.38
C CYS A 329 9.67 3.43 18.08
N VAL A 330 10.89 3.71 18.55
CA VAL A 330 12.05 2.82 18.40
C VAL A 330 11.84 1.50 19.12
N GLN A 331 11.31 1.53 20.34
CA GLN A 331 10.98 0.33 21.10
C GLN A 331 9.97 -0.54 20.36
N SER A 332 8.88 0.06 19.85
CA SER A 332 7.85 -0.66 19.08
C SER A 332 8.43 -1.33 17.84
N PHE A 333 9.34 -0.66 17.14
CA PHE A 333 10.05 -1.23 16.01
C PHE A 333 10.91 -2.44 16.43
N ASN A 334 11.73 -2.29 17.46
CA ASN A 334 12.63 -3.34 17.93
C ASN A 334 11.87 -4.60 18.41
N GLU A 335 10.73 -4.41 19.10
CA GLU A 335 9.92 -5.51 19.62
C GLU A 335 9.14 -6.26 18.52
N THR A 336 8.95 -5.65 17.35
CA THR A 336 8.16 -6.20 16.24
C THR A 336 9.01 -6.48 15.00
N ILE A 337 9.25 -5.46 14.18
CA ILE A 337 9.98 -5.54 12.91
C ILE A 337 11.42 -5.93 13.14
N GLY A 338 12.09 -5.23 14.06
CA GLY A 338 13.48 -5.44 14.39
C GLY A 338 13.78 -6.88 14.80
N LYS A 339 12.93 -7.44 15.66
CA LYS A 339 13.00 -8.85 16.10
C LYS A 339 12.82 -9.85 14.95
N LYS A 340 12.02 -9.50 13.92
CA LYS A 340 11.79 -10.39 12.77
C LYS A 340 12.92 -10.33 11.73
N LEU A 341 13.58 -9.20 11.64
CA LEU A 341 14.63 -8.94 10.65
C LEU A 341 16.05 -9.02 11.24
N ASP A 342 16.18 -9.27 12.55
CA ASP A 342 17.45 -9.18 13.29
C ASP A 342 18.14 -7.82 13.12
N ILE A 343 17.33 -6.75 13.22
CA ILE A 343 17.77 -5.35 13.13
C ILE A 343 17.45 -4.67 14.45
N VAL A 344 18.43 -3.99 15.03
CA VAL A 344 18.24 -3.16 16.22
C VAL A 344 18.38 -1.69 15.85
N ALA A 345 17.33 -0.92 16.10
CA ALA A 345 17.36 0.53 15.99
C ALA A 345 17.78 1.14 17.33
N HIS A 346 18.66 2.12 17.30
CA HIS A 346 19.12 2.87 18.47
C HIS A 346 18.72 4.34 18.32
N LYS A 347 18.25 4.93 19.43
CA LYS A 347 17.94 6.35 19.48
C LYS A 347 19.19 7.16 19.81
#